data_aeed43016bd99c81ddfb60ed11bec8a3
#
_entry.id   aeed43016bd99c81ddfb60ed11bec8a3
#
_cell.length_a   1.000
_cell.length_b   1.000
_cell.length_c   1.000
_cell.angle_alpha   90.00
_cell.angle_beta   90.00
_cell.angle_gamma   90.00
#
_symmetry.space_group_name_H-M   'P 1'
#
loop_
_entity.id
_entity.type
_entity.pdbx_description
1 polymer ?
#
loop_
_entity_poly.entity_id
_entity_poly.type
_entity_poly.pdbx_seq_one_letter_code
_entity_poly.pdbx_strand_id
1 'polypeptide(L)'
;MKRFILPTIGLLAALWATFSIARTTPHQDRTDPPGAPPVSTFSDRVAAVGLIEASTENIAIGTPLSGVVTKVFVTAGETVKSGQPLFQIDTRQLEADLGVKQRALHVAQTRVAVANAHLADLTRQLEFVERVTDKRAVSAEEVSRRRSAVDTAAAELAAAEAEVAAAESHVRAVHTEIERSTIRAPLATEVLQVKVRVGEFAPAAPTATPLILLGRSRPLHVRVDVDEHEGWRVRPGAKAIAHVRGNAHLQTPLTFVRFEPFVVPKTSLTGASNERVDTRVLQIIYRVDRDDLPVFVGQQMDVFIEGAPAQGGEQ
;
A
#
# COMPACT_ATOMS: atom_id res chain seq x y z
N MET A 1 -36.69 18.22 -79.26
CA MET A 1 -35.42 18.54 -78.51
C MET A 1 -35.48 18.47 -77.02
N LYS A 2 -36.62 18.56 -76.32
CA LYS A 2 -36.72 18.55 -74.85
C LYS A 2 -36.55 17.20 -74.13
N ARG A 3 -36.57 16.05 -74.85
CA ARG A 3 -36.62 14.69 -74.25
C ARG A 3 -35.24 14.13 -73.80
N PHE A 4 -34.12 14.76 -74.20
CA PHE A 4 -32.76 14.31 -73.81
C PHE A 4 -32.08 15.18 -72.78
N ILE A 5 -32.68 16.28 -72.36
CA ILE A 5 -32.06 17.23 -71.39
C ILE A 5 -32.05 16.63 -69.99
N LEU A 6 -33.10 15.90 -69.58
CA LEU A 6 -33.18 15.30 -68.25
C LEU A 6 -32.13 14.16 -68.00
N PRO A 7 -31.96 13.23 -68.94
CA PRO A 7 -30.95 12.19 -68.72
C PRO A 7 -29.50 12.70 -68.78
N THR A 8 -29.23 13.76 -69.58
CA THR A 8 -27.87 14.37 -69.59
C THR A 8 -27.53 15.13 -68.30
N ILE A 9 -28.50 15.80 -67.67
CA ILE A 9 -28.32 16.43 -66.36
C ILE A 9 -28.08 15.37 -65.28
N GLY A 10 -28.80 14.23 -65.32
CA GLY A 10 -28.62 13.10 -64.41
C GLY A 10 -27.22 12.51 -64.51
N LEU A 11 -26.73 12.35 -65.73
CA LEU A 11 -25.39 11.77 -65.99
C LEU A 11 -24.26 12.72 -65.52
N LEU A 12 -24.42 14.03 -65.76
CA LEU A 12 -23.50 15.03 -65.25
C LEU A 12 -23.47 15.14 -63.71
N ALA A 13 -24.64 15.05 -63.08
CA ALA A 13 -24.73 15.04 -61.61
C ALA A 13 -24.10 13.76 -61.02
N ALA A 14 -24.28 12.61 -61.64
CA ALA A 14 -23.62 11.36 -61.18
C ALA A 14 -22.10 11.41 -61.37
N LEU A 15 -21.61 11.96 -62.50
CA LEU A 15 -20.18 12.19 -62.73
C LEU A 15 -19.58 13.18 -61.74
N TRP A 16 -20.31 14.22 -61.40
CA TRP A 16 -19.86 15.21 -60.43
C TRP A 16 -19.86 14.63 -58.99
N ALA A 17 -20.84 13.80 -58.63
CA ALA A 17 -20.90 13.13 -57.35
C ALA A 17 -19.75 12.12 -57.16
N THR A 18 -19.47 11.30 -58.21
CA THR A 18 -18.33 10.35 -58.15
C THR A 18 -16.98 11.07 -58.08
N PHE A 19 -16.82 12.19 -58.80
CA PHE A 19 -15.62 13.01 -58.74
C PHE A 19 -15.46 13.70 -57.39
N SER A 20 -16.55 14.17 -56.78
CA SER A 20 -16.56 14.76 -55.47
C SER A 20 -16.20 13.71 -54.36
N ILE A 21 -16.76 12.50 -54.43
CA ILE A 21 -16.44 11.38 -53.50
C ILE A 21 -14.97 10.99 -53.63
N ALA A 22 -14.43 10.90 -54.85
CA ALA A 22 -13.04 10.56 -55.07
C ALA A 22 -12.06 11.62 -54.54
N ARG A 23 -12.48 12.90 -54.49
CA ARG A 23 -11.67 13.97 -53.88
C ARG A 23 -11.83 14.13 -52.37
N THR A 24 -12.94 13.66 -51.81
CA THR A 24 -13.23 13.79 -50.35
C THR A 24 -12.90 12.52 -49.56
N THR A 25 -12.46 11.41 -50.17
CA THR A 25 -11.87 10.32 -49.41
C THR A 25 -10.61 10.84 -48.70
N PRO A 26 -10.62 10.94 -47.36
CA PRO A 26 -9.45 11.37 -46.63
C PRO A 26 -8.35 10.32 -46.90
N HIS A 27 -7.25 10.76 -47.44
CA HIS A 27 -6.02 10.01 -47.47
C HIS A 27 -5.67 9.77 -46.02
N GLN A 28 -5.95 8.59 -45.48
CA GLN A 28 -5.32 8.18 -44.23
C GLN A 28 -3.84 7.99 -44.57
N ASP A 29 -3.06 9.01 -44.26
CA ASP A 29 -1.63 8.84 -44.18
C ASP A 29 -1.40 7.68 -43.19
N ARG A 30 -0.97 6.55 -43.71
CA ARG A 30 -0.45 5.46 -42.85
C ARG A 30 0.76 6.06 -42.17
N THR A 31 0.56 6.52 -40.94
CA THR A 31 1.67 6.83 -40.06
C THR A 31 2.46 5.53 -39.90
N ASP A 32 3.67 5.49 -40.40
CA ASP A 32 4.55 4.34 -40.16
C ASP A 32 4.60 4.09 -38.66
N PRO A 33 4.49 2.82 -38.23
CA PRO A 33 4.57 2.49 -36.83
C PRO A 33 5.88 3.08 -36.27
N PRO A 34 5.86 3.71 -35.09
CA PRO A 34 7.02 4.37 -34.52
C PRO A 34 8.11 3.34 -34.13
N GLY A 35 8.85 2.87 -35.10
CA GLY A 35 9.92 1.91 -35.00
C GLY A 35 9.56 0.49 -35.42
N ALA A 36 10.55 -0.25 -35.91
CA ALA A 36 10.40 -1.67 -36.25
C ALA A 36 10.08 -2.47 -34.97
N PRO A 37 9.20 -3.48 -35.03
CA PRO A 37 8.93 -4.33 -33.89
C PRO A 37 10.21 -5.02 -33.42
N PRO A 38 10.39 -5.25 -32.10
CA PRO A 38 11.57 -5.91 -31.58
C PRO A 38 11.66 -7.35 -32.12
N VAL A 39 12.86 -7.77 -32.45
CA VAL A 39 13.16 -9.11 -32.98
C VAL A 39 13.90 -9.91 -31.90
N SER A 40 13.39 -11.11 -31.60
CA SER A 40 14.04 -12.01 -30.65
C SER A 40 15.34 -12.62 -31.23
N THR A 41 16.33 -12.77 -30.36
CA THR A 41 17.58 -13.49 -30.67
C THR A 41 17.45 -15.01 -30.43
N PHE A 42 16.37 -15.48 -29.79
CA PHE A 42 16.14 -16.90 -29.51
C PHE A 42 15.43 -17.56 -30.70
N SER A 43 15.88 -18.77 -31.09
CA SER A 43 15.23 -19.59 -32.11
C SER A 43 13.85 -20.04 -31.66
N ASP A 44 13.79 -20.61 -30.47
CA ASP A 44 12.56 -20.98 -29.79
C ASP A 44 12.27 -19.95 -28.69
N ARG A 45 11.20 -19.20 -28.89
CA ARG A 45 10.85 -18.08 -28.00
C ARG A 45 9.39 -18.15 -27.57
N VAL A 46 9.17 -17.62 -26.38
CA VAL A 46 7.86 -17.23 -25.85
C VAL A 46 7.85 -15.71 -25.77
N ALA A 47 6.91 -15.09 -26.50
CA ALA A 47 6.73 -13.64 -26.47
C ALA A 47 5.71 -13.27 -25.39
N ALA A 48 6.04 -12.30 -24.57
CA ALA A 48 5.21 -11.90 -23.44
C ALA A 48 5.30 -10.39 -23.17
N VAL A 49 4.35 -9.87 -22.44
CA VAL A 49 4.37 -8.47 -21.96
C VAL A 49 4.93 -8.47 -20.56
N GLY A 50 5.92 -7.62 -20.31
CA GLY A 50 6.47 -7.36 -19.00
C GLY A 50 6.00 -6.02 -18.45
N LEU A 51 5.74 -5.96 -17.14
CA LEU A 51 5.49 -4.73 -16.39
C LEU A 51 6.66 -4.51 -15.43
N ILE A 52 7.29 -3.33 -15.49
CA ILE A 52 8.37 -2.99 -14.57
C ILE A 52 7.80 -2.74 -13.18
N GLU A 53 8.38 -3.40 -12.19
CA GLU A 53 8.02 -3.30 -10.78
C GLU A 53 9.24 -3.01 -9.91
N ALA A 54 8.99 -2.47 -8.73
CA ALA A 54 9.99 -2.40 -7.68
C ALA A 54 10.37 -3.81 -7.22
N SER A 55 11.64 -4.05 -6.84
CA SER A 55 12.09 -5.35 -6.35
C SER A 55 11.42 -5.80 -5.04
N THR A 56 10.86 -4.87 -4.29
CA THR A 56 10.04 -5.11 -3.09
C THR A 56 8.56 -5.30 -3.39
N GLU A 57 8.19 -5.31 -4.67
CA GLU A 57 6.84 -5.03 -5.15
C GLU A 57 6.38 -3.61 -4.75
N ASN A 58 5.21 -3.21 -5.21
CA ASN A 58 4.70 -1.89 -4.91
C ASN A 58 3.97 -1.90 -3.57
N ILE A 59 4.47 -1.13 -2.60
CA ILE A 59 3.90 -1.04 -1.26
C ILE A 59 2.90 0.10 -1.23
N ALA A 60 1.62 -0.23 -1.15
CA ALA A 60 0.53 0.73 -1.04
C ALA A 60 0.41 1.22 0.41
N ILE A 61 0.64 2.50 0.64
CA ILE A 61 0.50 3.13 1.95
C ILE A 61 -0.88 3.76 2.06
N GLY A 62 -1.61 3.32 3.08
CA GLY A 62 -2.87 3.90 3.56
C GLY A 62 -2.71 4.51 4.94
N THR A 63 -3.84 4.76 5.61
CA THR A 63 -3.87 5.27 6.99
C THR A 63 -4.73 4.37 7.89
N PRO A 64 -4.33 4.11 9.13
CA PRO A 64 -5.13 3.37 10.09
C PRO A 64 -6.24 4.20 10.74
N LEU A 65 -6.18 5.54 10.61
CA LEU A 65 -7.13 6.50 11.17
C LEU A 65 -7.66 7.40 10.06
N SER A 66 -8.96 7.67 10.07
CA SER A 66 -9.55 8.66 9.17
C SER A 66 -9.33 10.07 9.70
N GLY A 67 -9.06 11.02 8.81
CA GLY A 67 -8.93 12.43 9.17
C GLY A 67 -8.36 13.29 8.07
N VAL A 68 -8.26 14.59 8.36
CA VAL A 68 -7.68 15.55 7.43
C VAL A 68 -6.17 15.51 7.51
N VAL A 69 -5.49 15.46 6.38
CA VAL A 69 -4.03 15.49 6.30
C VAL A 69 -3.52 16.90 6.62
N THR A 70 -2.69 17.01 7.65
CA THR A 70 -2.12 18.29 8.09
C THR A 70 -0.73 18.55 7.52
N LYS A 71 0.05 17.50 7.28
CA LYS A 71 1.41 17.60 6.74
C LYS A 71 1.71 16.43 5.82
N VAL A 72 2.48 16.68 4.78
CA VAL A 72 3.13 15.68 3.92
C VAL A 72 4.62 15.97 3.97
N PHE A 73 5.42 14.95 4.33
CA PHE A 73 6.85 15.11 4.62
C PHE A 73 7.77 14.64 3.50
N VAL A 74 7.21 14.03 2.44
CA VAL A 74 7.98 13.40 1.38
C VAL A 74 7.49 13.83 0.01
N THR A 75 8.39 13.73 -0.97
CA THR A 75 8.10 13.98 -2.39
C THR A 75 8.39 12.73 -3.22
N ALA A 76 7.77 12.62 -4.41
CA ALA A 76 8.05 11.52 -5.34
C ALA A 76 9.53 11.54 -5.78
N GLY A 77 10.17 10.38 -5.83
CA GLY A 77 11.59 10.20 -6.13
C GLY A 77 12.50 10.28 -4.90
N GLU A 78 11.98 10.62 -3.72
CA GLU A 78 12.76 10.69 -2.48
C GLU A 78 13.02 9.29 -1.90
N THR A 79 14.23 9.06 -1.43
CA THR A 79 14.57 7.84 -0.68
C THR A 79 14.23 8.02 0.80
N VAL A 80 13.46 7.11 1.36
CA VAL A 80 13.03 7.12 2.77
C VAL A 80 13.63 5.96 3.54
N LYS A 81 13.90 6.18 4.82
CA LYS A 81 14.35 5.16 5.78
C LYS A 81 13.15 4.51 6.45
N SER A 82 13.34 3.29 6.98
CA SER A 82 12.34 2.66 7.86
C SER A 82 12.02 3.57 9.04
N GLY A 83 10.73 3.76 9.34
CA GLY A 83 10.24 4.64 10.39
C GLY A 83 10.18 6.13 10.03
N GLN A 84 10.68 6.56 8.87
CA GLN A 84 10.61 7.96 8.44
C GLN A 84 9.16 8.39 8.24
N PRO A 85 8.74 9.57 8.77
CA PRO A 85 7.38 10.07 8.57
C PRO A 85 7.11 10.36 7.09
N LEU A 86 5.92 9.96 6.61
CA LEU A 86 5.45 10.18 5.26
C LEU A 86 4.41 11.29 5.20
N PHE A 87 3.38 11.20 6.03
CA PHE A 87 2.36 12.25 6.20
C PHE A 87 1.73 12.14 7.59
N GLN A 88 0.99 13.18 7.99
CA GLN A 88 0.35 13.28 9.30
C GLN A 88 -1.12 13.68 9.15
N ILE A 89 -1.97 13.03 9.92
CA ILE A 89 -3.39 13.36 10.09
C ILE A 89 -3.57 14.31 11.27
N ASP A 90 -4.66 15.07 11.27
CA ASP A 90 -5.03 16.00 12.34
C ASP A 90 -5.14 15.29 13.69
N THR A 91 -4.35 15.73 14.66
CA THR A 91 -4.25 15.16 16.01
C THR A 91 -4.98 15.97 17.07
N ARG A 92 -5.55 17.14 16.73
CA ARG A 92 -6.13 18.08 17.70
C ARG A 92 -7.19 17.46 18.60
N GLN A 93 -8.03 16.61 18.05
CA GLN A 93 -9.06 15.89 18.82
C GLN A 93 -8.44 14.87 19.77
N LEU A 94 -7.42 14.12 19.33
CA LEU A 94 -6.70 13.15 20.14
C LEU A 94 -5.89 13.83 21.26
N GLU A 95 -5.28 14.98 20.96
CA GLU A 95 -4.56 15.78 21.95
C GLU A 95 -5.50 16.34 23.03
N ALA A 96 -6.71 16.77 22.63
CA ALA A 96 -7.73 17.20 23.58
C ALA A 96 -8.19 16.04 24.49
N ASP A 97 -8.42 14.85 23.92
CA ASP A 97 -8.77 13.64 24.69
C ASP A 97 -7.62 13.22 25.62
N LEU A 98 -6.38 13.27 25.15
CA LEU A 98 -5.20 13.03 25.98
C LEU A 98 -5.21 13.93 27.23
N GLY A 99 -5.49 15.22 27.06
CA GLY A 99 -5.59 16.16 28.17
C GLY A 99 -6.68 15.76 29.19
N VAL A 100 -7.82 15.23 28.72
CA VAL A 100 -8.89 14.73 29.60
C VAL A 100 -8.42 13.49 30.37
N LYS A 101 -7.79 12.50 29.69
CA LYS A 101 -7.29 11.27 30.33
C LYS A 101 -6.17 11.56 31.33
N GLN A 102 -5.26 12.50 31.04
CA GLN A 102 -4.22 12.93 31.97
C GLN A 102 -4.79 13.55 33.26
N ARG A 103 -5.86 14.34 33.14
CA ARG A 103 -6.55 14.88 34.33
C ARG A 103 -7.22 13.79 35.16
N ALA A 104 -7.84 12.80 34.48
CA ALA A 104 -8.43 11.65 35.17
C ALA A 104 -7.35 10.83 35.90
N LEU A 105 -6.19 10.63 35.31
CA LEU A 105 -5.03 10.00 35.98
C LEU A 105 -4.59 10.78 37.22
N HIS A 106 -4.48 12.11 37.12
CA HIS A 106 -4.13 12.94 38.24
C HIS A 106 -5.15 12.81 39.40
N VAL A 107 -6.46 12.76 39.10
CA VAL A 107 -7.50 12.54 40.11
C VAL A 107 -7.33 11.17 40.79
N ALA A 108 -7.08 10.10 40.02
CA ALA A 108 -6.83 8.77 40.58
C ALA A 108 -5.59 8.74 41.48
N GLN A 109 -4.50 9.38 41.08
CA GLN A 109 -3.28 9.54 41.91
C GLN A 109 -3.56 10.27 43.22
N THR A 110 -4.40 11.29 43.20
CA THR A 110 -4.80 12.01 44.41
C THR A 110 -5.62 11.11 45.37
N ARG A 111 -6.48 10.21 44.82
CA ARG A 111 -7.20 9.22 45.64
C ARG A 111 -6.25 8.24 46.33
N VAL A 112 -5.22 7.76 45.63
CA VAL A 112 -4.17 6.94 46.27
C VAL A 112 -3.51 7.67 47.43
N ALA A 113 -3.17 8.95 47.28
CA ALA A 113 -2.58 9.74 48.35
C ALA A 113 -3.52 9.84 49.59
N VAL A 114 -4.82 10.04 49.37
CA VAL A 114 -5.85 10.07 50.43
C VAL A 114 -5.98 8.69 51.11
N ALA A 115 -6.11 7.61 50.32
CA ALA A 115 -6.22 6.26 50.86
C ALA A 115 -4.98 5.84 51.65
N ASN A 116 -3.79 6.22 51.18
CA ASN A 116 -2.54 5.95 51.87
C ASN A 116 -2.45 6.72 53.25
N ALA A 117 -2.87 8.00 53.27
CA ALA A 117 -2.95 8.75 54.50
C ALA A 117 -3.95 8.14 55.49
N HIS A 118 -5.11 7.68 55.02
CA HIS A 118 -6.10 6.99 55.82
C HIS A 118 -5.58 5.68 56.40
N LEU A 119 -4.97 4.82 55.57
CA LEU A 119 -4.31 3.60 56.04
C LEU A 119 -3.24 3.88 57.08
N ALA A 120 -2.38 4.87 56.85
CA ALA A 120 -1.33 5.25 57.79
C ALA A 120 -1.91 5.73 59.13
N ASP A 121 -3.04 6.43 59.12
CA ASP A 121 -3.71 6.86 60.36
C ASP A 121 -4.28 5.70 61.17
N LEU A 122 -5.02 4.80 60.50
CA LEU A 122 -5.58 3.59 61.15
C LEU A 122 -4.49 2.65 61.68
N THR A 123 -3.37 2.53 60.94
CA THR A 123 -2.23 1.73 61.38
C THR A 123 -1.62 2.31 62.69
N ARG A 124 -1.42 3.64 62.74
CA ARG A 124 -0.95 4.28 63.98
C ARG A 124 -1.90 4.08 65.17
N GLN A 125 -3.23 4.15 64.91
CA GLN A 125 -4.24 3.89 65.92
C GLN A 125 -4.18 2.44 66.43
N LEU A 126 -4.00 1.46 65.55
CA LEU A 126 -3.85 0.08 65.91
C LEU A 126 -2.56 -0.12 66.75
N GLU A 127 -1.42 0.38 66.26
CA GLU A 127 -0.16 0.30 66.99
C GLU A 127 -0.22 0.92 68.42
N PHE A 128 -0.95 2.04 68.56
CA PHE A 128 -1.14 2.65 69.88
C PHE A 128 -1.88 1.74 70.82
N VAL A 129 -2.98 1.10 70.35
CA VAL A 129 -3.77 0.15 71.17
C VAL A 129 -3.01 -1.13 71.49
N GLU A 130 -2.21 -1.65 70.56
CA GLU A 130 -1.39 -2.85 70.74
C GLU A 130 -0.21 -2.64 71.74
N ARG A 131 0.30 -1.40 71.85
CA ARG A 131 1.37 -1.02 72.83
C ARG A 131 0.90 -0.88 74.26
N VAL A 132 -0.44 -0.84 74.51
CA VAL A 132 -0.97 -0.74 75.88
C VAL A 132 -0.61 -1.97 76.68
N THR A 133 0.20 -1.81 77.72
CA THR A 133 0.74 -2.91 78.54
C THR A 133 -0.30 -3.55 79.40
N ASP A 134 -1.31 -2.81 79.86
CA ASP A 134 -2.40 -3.33 80.68
C ASP A 134 -3.52 -3.93 79.77
N LYS A 135 -3.53 -5.24 79.64
CA LYS A 135 -4.53 -5.97 78.86
C LYS A 135 -5.99 -5.83 79.38
N ARG A 136 -6.19 -5.24 80.57
CA ARG A 136 -7.51 -4.95 81.07
C ARG A 136 -8.04 -3.59 80.56
N ALA A 137 -7.16 -2.72 80.10
CA ALA A 137 -7.54 -1.41 79.58
C ALA A 137 -8.07 -1.42 78.15
N VAL A 138 -7.78 -2.51 77.38
CA VAL A 138 -8.24 -2.70 75.98
C VAL A 138 -8.82 -4.09 75.79
N SER A 139 -10.06 -4.19 75.30
CA SER A 139 -10.69 -5.46 75.02
C SER A 139 -10.11 -6.09 73.74
N ALA A 140 -10.10 -7.44 73.70
CA ALA A 140 -9.70 -8.19 72.47
C ALA A 140 -10.58 -7.84 71.27
N GLU A 141 -11.85 -7.51 71.52
CA GLU A 141 -12.78 -7.04 70.49
C GLU A 141 -12.37 -5.70 69.86
N GLU A 142 -11.90 -4.74 70.69
CA GLU A 142 -11.41 -3.44 70.20
C GLU A 142 -10.16 -3.61 69.30
N VAL A 143 -9.20 -4.44 69.70
CA VAL A 143 -8.02 -4.77 68.91
C VAL A 143 -8.44 -5.41 67.58
N SER A 144 -9.36 -6.38 67.62
CA SER A 144 -9.87 -7.04 66.40
C SER A 144 -10.56 -6.05 65.47
N ARG A 145 -11.38 -5.15 66.00
CA ARG A 145 -12.06 -4.10 65.23
C ARG A 145 -11.07 -3.15 64.56
N ARG A 146 -10.02 -2.70 65.28
CA ARG A 146 -8.95 -1.87 64.73
C ARG A 146 -8.16 -2.53 63.63
N ARG A 147 -7.87 -3.85 63.78
CA ARG A 147 -7.18 -4.66 62.80
C ARG A 147 -8.03 -4.78 61.52
N SER A 148 -9.32 -5.10 61.64
CA SER A 148 -10.23 -5.13 60.52
C SER A 148 -10.36 -3.79 59.80
N ALA A 149 -10.31 -2.67 60.52
CA ALA A 149 -10.30 -1.34 59.91
C ALA A 149 -9.03 -1.07 59.08
N VAL A 150 -7.84 -1.50 59.59
CA VAL A 150 -6.58 -1.44 58.79
C VAL A 150 -6.66 -2.30 57.57
N ASP A 151 -7.17 -3.56 57.68
CA ASP A 151 -7.33 -4.46 56.53
C ASP A 151 -8.26 -3.86 55.46
N THR A 152 -9.36 -3.22 55.89
CA THR A 152 -10.28 -2.54 55.00
C THR A 152 -9.60 -1.36 54.29
N ALA A 153 -8.87 -0.51 55.02
CA ALA A 153 -8.15 0.62 54.42
C ALA A 153 -7.03 0.16 53.46
N ALA A 154 -6.37 -0.96 53.76
CA ALA A 154 -5.40 -1.54 52.85
C ALA A 154 -6.06 -2.02 51.53
N ALA A 155 -7.25 -2.60 51.63
CA ALA A 155 -8.01 -2.97 50.43
C ALA A 155 -8.49 -1.74 49.64
N GLU A 156 -8.88 -0.66 50.33
CA GLU A 156 -9.23 0.63 49.68
C GLU A 156 -8.04 1.24 48.97
N LEU A 157 -6.84 1.18 49.55
CA LEU A 157 -5.60 1.64 48.91
C LEU A 157 -5.33 0.81 47.64
N ALA A 158 -5.39 -0.51 47.74
CA ALA A 158 -5.19 -1.40 46.58
C ALA A 158 -6.21 -1.12 45.46
N ALA A 159 -7.47 -0.83 45.81
CA ALA A 159 -8.48 -0.42 44.84
C ALA A 159 -8.13 0.91 44.13
N ALA A 160 -7.66 1.91 44.93
CA ALA A 160 -7.25 3.19 44.37
C ALA A 160 -6.01 3.05 43.45
N GLU A 161 -5.06 2.19 43.80
CA GLU A 161 -3.90 1.88 42.97
C GLU A 161 -4.32 1.20 41.65
N ALA A 162 -5.31 0.31 41.68
CA ALA A 162 -5.88 -0.29 40.49
C ALA A 162 -6.57 0.75 39.58
N GLU A 163 -7.24 1.77 40.15
CA GLU A 163 -7.79 2.90 39.38
C GLU A 163 -6.69 3.71 38.67
N VAL A 164 -5.54 3.92 39.31
CA VAL A 164 -4.38 4.58 38.68
C VAL A 164 -3.87 3.75 37.50
N ALA A 165 -3.69 2.44 37.67
CA ALA A 165 -3.23 1.57 36.58
C ALA A 165 -4.20 1.55 35.39
N ALA A 166 -5.51 1.60 35.63
CA ALA A 166 -6.53 1.73 34.60
C ALA A 166 -6.43 3.09 33.88
N ALA A 167 -6.32 4.19 34.62
CA ALA A 167 -6.20 5.53 34.05
C ALA A 167 -4.90 5.69 33.22
N GLU A 168 -3.77 5.14 33.68
CA GLU A 168 -2.53 5.10 32.90
C GLU A 168 -2.71 4.33 31.58
N SER A 169 -3.45 3.22 31.60
CA SER A 169 -3.72 2.45 30.40
C SER A 169 -4.54 3.25 29.39
N HIS A 170 -5.50 4.07 29.84
CA HIS A 170 -6.23 4.98 28.98
C HIS A 170 -5.33 6.06 28.37
N VAL A 171 -4.42 6.64 29.15
CA VAL A 171 -3.43 7.62 28.64
C VAL A 171 -2.56 6.97 27.57
N ARG A 172 -2.02 5.76 27.84
CA ARG A 172 -1.21 5.02 26.84
C ARG A 172 -1.97 4.72 25.56
N ALA A 173 -3.25 4.36 25.65
CA ALA A 173 -4.09 4.10 24.47
C ALA A 173 -4.19 5.32 23.55
N VAL A 174 -4.46 6.51 24.13
CA VAL A 174 -4.55 7.75 23.34
C VAL A 174 -3.18 8.14 22.75
N HIS A 175 -2.10 7.95 23.49
CA HIS A 175 -0.74 8.16 22.95
C HIS A 175 -0.47 7.28 21.73
N THR A 176 -0.86 6.01 21.78
CA THR A 176 -0.73 5.09 20.64
C THR A 176 -1.52 5.59 19.40
N GLU A 177 -2.71 6.14 19.60
CA GLU A 177 -3.49 6.71 18.50
C GLU A 177 -2.84 7.97 17.91
N ILE A 178 -2.28 8.84 18.76
CA ILE A 178 -1.51 10.01 18.31
C ILE A 178 -0.27 9.57 17.52
N GLU A 179 0.46 8.56 17.96
CA GLU A 179 1.60 8.01 17.24
C GLU A 179 1.17 7.43 15.87
N ARG A 180 0.05 6.73 15.82
CA ARG A 180 -0.52 6.15 14.60
C ARG A 180 -1.07 7.18 13.63
N SER A 181 -1.34 8.41 14.07
CA SER A 181 -1.74 9.51 13.20
C SER A 181 -0.60 10.01 12.30
N THR A 182 0.66 9.71 12.63
CA THR A 182 1.82 9.92 11.78
C THR A 182 2.14 8.63 11.05
N ILE A 183 1.84 8.61 9.76
CA ILE A 183 2.08 7.46 8.89
C ILE A 183 3.55 7.43 8.51
N ARG A 184 4.21 6.27 8.70
CA ARG A 184 5.65 6.09 8.52
C ARG A 184 5.97 5.03 7.49
N ALA A 185 7.15 5.13 6.88
CA ALA A 185 7.66 4.13 5.96
C ALA A 185 7.95 2.80 6.71
N PRO A 186 7.40 1.65 6.23
CA PRO A 186 7.62 0.36 6.89
C PRO A 186 9.05 -0.16 6.72
N LEU A 187 9.71 0.21 5.65
CA LEU A 187 11.07 -0.18 5.33
C LEU A 187 11.79 0.90 4.51
N ALA A 188 13.12 0.78 4.34
CA ALA A 188 13.90 1.70 3.52
C ALA A 188 13.60 1.45 2.03
N THR A 189 13.02 2.46 1.36
CA THR A 189 12.53 2.41 -0.04
C THR A 189 12.62 3.78 -0.69
N GLU A 190 12.16 3.86 -1.94
CA GLU A 190 11.91 5.10 -2.65
C GLU A 190 10.41 5.39 -2.72
N VAL A 191 10.05 6.67 -2.69
CA VAL A 191 8.68 7.15 -2.86
C VAL A 191 8.37 7.18 -4.36
N LEU A 192 7.61 6.20 -4.84
CA LEU A 192 7.26 6.11 -6.26
C LEU A 192 6.18 7.12 -6.64
N GLN A 193 5.22 7.37 -5.74
CA GLN A 193 4.11 8.28 -5.99
C GLN A 193 3.56 8.84 -4.69
N VAL A 194 3.21 10.14 -4.69
CA VAL A 194 2.48 10.82 -3.60
C VAL A 194 1.18 11.36 -4.19
N LYS A 195 0.05 10.82 -3.74
CA LYS A 195 -1.29 11.26 -4.17
C LYS A 195 -2.01 12.08 -3.10
N VAL A 196 -1.65 11.86 -1.84
CA VAL A 196 -2.21 12.58 -0.70
C VAL A 196 -1.71 14.03 -0.65
N ARG A 197 -2.60 14.96 -0.28
CA ARG A 197 -2.30 16.39 -0.18
C ARG A 197 -2.74 16.98 1.15
N VAL A 198 -2.06 18.02 1.59
CA VAL A 198 -2.46 18.78 2.79
C VAL A 198 -3.86 19.36 2.59
N GLY A 199 -4.72 19.19 3.60
CA GLY A 199 -6.13 19.59 3.57
C GLY A 199 -7.08 18.51 3.01
N GLU A 200 -6.58 17.43 2.45
CA GLU A 200 -7.38 16.31 1.93
C GLU A 200 -7.82 15.38 3.08
N PHE A 201 -9.03 14.80 2.96
CA PHE A 201 -9.51 13.81 3.90
C PHE A 201 -9.01 12.41 3.49
N ALA A 202 -8.24 11.78 4.37
CA ALA A 202 -7.74 10.42 4.21
C ALA A 202 -8.63 9.42 4.97
N PRO A 203 -9.33 8.49 4.29
CA PRO A 203 -10.14 7.47 4.94
C PRO A 203 -9.27 6.30 5.44
N ALA A 204 -9.64 5.69 6.57
CA ALA A 204 -9.01 4.48 7.10
C ALA A 204 -9.38 3.19 6.34
N ALA A 205 -10.29 3.28 5.36
CA ALA A 205 -10.69 2.14 4.53
C ALA A 205 -9.70 1.92 3.38
N PRO A 206 -9.59 0.69 2.84
CA PRO A 206 -8.87 0.43 1.61
C PRO A 206 -9.42 1.29 0.47
N THR A 207 -8.54 2.02 -0.21
CA THR A 207 -8.88 2.86 -1.36
C THR A 207 -8.36 2.20 -2.64
N ALA A 208 -9.09 2.36 -3.75
CA ALA A 208 -8.64 1.87 -5.06
C ALA A 208 -7.30 2.50 -5.48
N THR A 209 -7.01 3.69 -4.97
CA THR A 209 -5.77 4.42 -5.21
C THR A 209 -5.05 4.62 -3.89
N PRO A 210 -3.82 4.11 -3.71
CA PRO A 210 -3.06 4.31 -2.49
C PRO A 210 -2.70 5.79 -2.30
N LEU A 211 -2.63 6.23 -1.04
CA LEU A 211 -2.25 7.61 -0.70
C LEU A 211 -0.78 7.89 -1.05
N ILE A 212 0.09 6.94 -0.77
CA ILE A 212 1.51 6.96 -1.19
C ILE A 212 1.85 5.56 -1.70
N LEU A 213 2.66 5.50 -2.76
CA LEU A 213 3.21 4.26 -3.29
C LEU A 213 4.71 4.26 -3.04
N LEU A 214 5.18 3.22 -2.36
CA LEU A 214 6.61 3.01 -2.10
C LEU A 214 7.10 1.78 -2.84
N GLY A 215 8.41 1.74 -3.13
CA GLY A 215 9.05 0.57 -3.71
C GLY A 215 10.54 0.77 -3.84
N ARG A 216 11.30 -0.32 -3.89
CA ARG A 216 12.73 -0.25 -4.16
C ARG A 216 12.95 -0.27 -5.68
N SER A 217 13.29 0.90 -6.24
CA SER A 217 13.50 1.07 -7.68
C SER A 217 14.83 0.48 -8.19
N ARG A 218 15.71 0.01 -7.31
CA ARG A 218 16.98 -0.62 -7.69
C ARG A 218 17.29 -1.83 -6.79
N PRO A 219 17.55 -3.02 -7.37
CA PRO A 219 17.33 -3.34 -8.78
C PRO A 219 15.84 -3.33 -9.15
N LEU A 220 15.53 -3.08 -10.42
CA LEU A 220 14.17 -3.21 -10.93
C LEU A 220 13.85 -4.69 -11.22
N HIS A 221 12.59 -5.05 -11.06
CA HIS A 221 12.05 -6.32 -11.54
C HIS A 221 11.10 -6.10 -12.72
N VAL A 222 10.89 -7.14 -13.50
CA VAL A 222 9.88 -7.19 -14.55
C VAL A 222 8.98 -8.37 -14.25
N ARG A 223 7.71 -8.10 -14.01
CA ARG A 223 6.65 -9.11 -13.95
C ARG A 223 6.22 -9.40 -15.37
N VAL A 224 6.48 -10.61 -15.84
CA VAL A 224 6.22 -11.04 -17.22
C VAL A 224 4.99 -11.91 -17.24
N ASP A 225 3.97 -11.48 -17.98
CA ASP A 225 2.70 -12.18 -18.19
C ASP A 225 2.83 -13.12 -19.39
N VAL A 226 3.05 -14.41 -19.13
CA VAL A 226 3.13 -15.46 -20.13
C VAL A 226 1.77 -16.13 -20.29
N ASP A 227 1.29 -16.28 -21.52
CA ASP A 227 0.03 -16.96 -21.82
C ASP A 227 0.02 -18.39 -21.23
N GLU A 228 -1.10 -18.80 -20.62
CA GLU A 228 -1.26 -20.11 -19.99
C GLU A 228 -0.92 -21.25 -20.97
N HIS A 229 -1.26 -21.09 -22.25
CA HIS A 229 -0.99 -22.09 -23.29
C HIS A 229 0.50 -22.24 -23.63
N GLU A 230 1.32 -21.22 -23.33
CA GLU A 230 2.75 -21.24 -23.57
C GLU A 230 3.57 -21.40 -22.27
N GLY A 231 2.94 -21.29 -21.10
CA GLY A 231 3.60 -21.35 -19.79
C GLY A 231 4.43 -22.62 -19.57
N TRP A 232 3.98 -23.76 -20.10
CA TRP A 232 4.69 -25.05 -20.03
C TRP A 232 6.02 -25.08 -20.78
N ARG A 233 6.23 -24.15 -21.74
CA ARG A 233 7.46 -24.03 -22.54
C ARG A 233 8.57 -23.32 -21.77
N VAL A 234 8.22 -22.54 -20.74
CA VAL A 234 9.19 -21.79 -19.96
C VAL A 234 9.68 -22.62 -18.79
N ARG A 235 11.00 -22.83 -18.71
CA ARG A 235 11.65 -23.57 -17.62
C ARG A 235 12.23 -22.65 -16.57
N PRO A 236 12.38 -23.11 -15.30
CA PRO A 236 13.10 -22.37 -14.28
C PRO A 236 14.52 -22.00 -14.78
N GLY A 237 14.90 -20.72 -14.60
CA GLY A 237 16.20 -20.22 -15.05
C GLY A 237 16.27 -19.88 -16.55
N ALA A 238 15.15 -19.92 -17.30
CA ALA A 238 15.11 -19.54 -18.71
C ALA A 238 15.64 -18.11 -18.91
N LYS A 239 16.51 -17.93 -19.90
CA LYS A 239 17.03 -16.63 -20.30
C LYS A 239 15.91 -15.79 -20.91
N ALA A 240 15.94 -14.49 -20.65
CA ALA A 240 14.99 -13.57 -21.26
C ALA A 240 15.69 -12.25 -21.63
N ILE A 241 15.12 -11.57 -22.62
CA ILE A 241 15.53 -10.23 -23.04
C ILE A 241 14.27 -9.36 -23.09
N ALA A 242 14.35 -8.18 -22.47
CA ALA A 242 13.31 -7.19 -22.52
C ALA A 242 13.67 -6.01 -23.41
N HIS A 243 12.72 -5.54 -24.18
CA HIS A 243 12.83 -4.33 -25.00
C HIS A 243 11.87 -3.28 -24.48
N VAL A 244 12.33 -2.04 -24.42
CA VAL A 244 11.47 -0.90 -24.05
C VAL A 244 10.43 -0.69 -25.14
N ARG A 245 9.15 -0.72 -24.76
CA ARG A 245 8.06 -0.50 -25.72
C ARG A 245 8.20 0.88 -26.38
N GLY A 246 8.15 0.89 -27.71
CA GLY A 246 8.35 2.10 -28.53
C GLY A 246 9.80 2.36 -28.92
N ASN A 247 10.78 1.64 -28.35
CA ASN A 247 12.18 1.73 -28.75
C ASN A 247 12.88 0.36 -28.62
N ALA A 248 12.86 -0.43 -29.70
CA ALA A 248 13.43 -1.77 -29.73
C ALA A 248 14.96 -1.80 -29.54
N HIS A 249 15.68 -0.66 -29.72
CA HIS A 249 17.13 -0.58 -29.50
C HIS A 249 17.48 -0.53 -28.03
N LEU A 250 16.56 -0.07 -27.15
CA LEU A 250 16.74 -0.11 -25.72
C LEU A 250 16.33 -1.46 -25.19
N GLN A 251 17.31 -2.34 -25.00
CA GLN A 251 17.10 -3.70 -24.52
C GLN A 251 18.00 -4.01 -23.33
N THR A 252 17.56 -4.99 -22.53
CA THR A 252 18.31 -5.49 -21.39
C THR A 252 18.13 -7.00 -21.25
N PRO A 253 19.19 -7.76 -20.95
CA PRO A 253 19.03 -9.11 -20.46
C PRO A 253 18.32 -9.12 -19.13
N LEU A 254 17.60 -10.20 -18.87
CA LEU A 254 16.84 -10.43 -17.65
C LEU A 254 17.32 -11.70 -16.97
N THR A 255 17.55 -11.62 -15.65
CA THR A 255 17.86 -12.80 -14.82
C THR A 255 16.58 -13.32 -14.17
N PHE A 256 16.30 -14.62 -14.34
CA PHE A 256 15.17 -15.30 -13.72
C PHE A 256 15.26 -15.20 -12.17
N VAL A 257 14.13 -14.85 -11.53
CA VAL A 257 14.00 -14.80 -10.07
C VAL A 257 13.11 -15.93 -9.58
N ARG A 258 11.84 -15.97 -10.04
CA ARG A 258 10.85 -16.96 -9.61
C ARG A 258 9.66 -17.01 -10.55
N PHE A 259 8.92 -18.11 -10.49
CA PHE A 259 7.53 -18.17 -10.94
C PHE A 259 6.61 -17.67 -9.82
N GLU A 260 5.49 -17.04 -10.19
CA GLU A 260 4.34 -16.91 -9.31
C GLU A 260 3.43 -18.12 -9.56
N PRO A 261 3.31 -19.08 -8.62
CA PRO A 261 2.64 -20.35 -8.86
C PRO A 261 1.10 -20.23 -8.84
N PHE A 262 0.58 -19.14 -9.39
CA PHE A 262 -0.84 -18.83 -9.47
C PHE A 262 -1.16 -18.14 -10.79
N VAL A 263 -2.03 -18.76 -11.58
CA VAL A 263 -2.44 -18.22 -12.88
C VAL A 263 -3.57 -17.20 -12.68
N VAL A 264 -3.37 -16.00 -13.18
CA VAL A 264 -4.31 -14.86 -13.02
C VAL A 264 -4.94 -14.48 -14.37
N PRO A 265 -6.11 -13.83 -14.38
CA PRO A 265 -6.62 -13.18 -15.57
C PRO A 265 -5.63 -12.12 -16.07
N LYS A 266 -5.44 -12.02 -17.38
CA LYS A 266 -4.56 -11.02 -18.00
C LYS A 266 -5.11 -9.62 -17.75
N THR A 267 -4.33 -8.77 -17.09
CA THR A 267 -4.67 -7.36 -16.84
C THR A 267 -3.92 -6.39 -17.75
N SER A 268 -2.78 -6.83 -18.31
CA SER A 268 -1.97 -6.02 -19.23
C SER A 268 -2.49 -6.20 -20.67
N LEU A 269 -3.15 -5.16 -21.21
CA LEU A 269 -3.57 -5.13 -22.60
C LEU A 269 -2.46 -4.58 -23.49
N THR A 270 -2.22 -5.23 -24.63
CA THR A 270 -1.24 -4.78 -25.64
C THR A 270 -1.78 -3.67 -26.53
N GLY A 271 -3.10 -3.44 -26.51
CA GLY A 271 -3.78 -2.45 -27.34
C GLY A 271 -4.03 -2.92 -28.78
N ALA A 272 -3.81 -4.19 -29.09
CA ALA A 272 -4.15 -4.77 -30.38
C ALA A 272 -5.68 -4.95 -30.51
N SER A 273 -6.25 -4.60 -31.67
CA SER A 273 -7.70 -4.61 -31.90
C SER A 273 -8.36 -6.00 -31.86
N ASN A 274 -7.57 -7.06 -31.86
CA ASN A 274 -8.01 -8.47 -31.81
C ASN A 274 -7.52 -9.20 -30.54
N GLU A 275 -7.14 -8.47 -29.51
CA GLU A 275 -6.68 -9.06 -28.25
C GLU A 275 -7.83 -9.74 -27.50
N ARG A 276 -7.67 -11.01 -27.16
CA ARG A 276 -8.63 -11.75 -26.34
C ARG A 276 -8.59 -11.25 -24.91
N VAL A 277 -9.73 -10.79 -24.40
CA VAL A 277 -9.86 -10.27 -23.02
C VAL A 277 -9.95 -11.41 -21.99
N ASP A 278 -10.22 -12.66 -22.44
CA ASP A 278 -10.43 -13.82 -21.57
C ASP A 278 -9.23 -14.77 -21.59
N THR A 279 -8.02 -14.23 -21.53
CA THR A 279 -6.79 -15.02 -21.43
C THR A 279 -6.27 -15.00 -20.00
N ARG A 280 -5.77 -16.16 -19.55
CA ARG A 280 -5.08 -16.31 -18.27
C ARG A 280 -3.58 -16.36 -18.50
N VAL A 281 -2.83 -15.85 -17.52
CA VAL A 281 -1.38 -15.75 -17.63
C VAL A 281 -0.68 -16.34 -16.41
N LEU A 282 0.44 -17.02 -16.67
CA LEU A 282 1.43 -17.37 -15.67
C LEU A 282 2.38 -16.19 -15.52
N GLN A 283 2.55 -15.72 -14.30
CA GLN A 283 3.44 -14.60 -14.02
C GLN A 283 4.84 -15.09 -13.64
N ILE A 284 5.85 -14.49 -14.27
CA ILE A 284 7.26 -14.83 -14.05
C ILE A 284 7.98 -13.54 -13.67
N ILE A 285 8.71 -13.57 -12.56
CA ILE A 285 9.48 -12.42 -12.11
C ILE A 285 10.92 -12.56 -12.58
N TYR A 286 11.38 -11.55 -13.28
CA TYR A 286 12.76 -11.38 -13.70
C TYR A 286 13.37 -10.13 -13.07
N ARG A 287 14.67 -10.15 -12.82
CA ARG A 287 15.44 -8.96 -12.43
C ARG A 287 16.03 -8.32 -13.70
N VAL A 288 15.97 -7.00 -13.75
CA VAL A 288 16.67 -6.21 -14.78
C VAL A 288 18.15 -6.18 -14.44
N ASP A 289 19.01 -6.58 -15.39
CA ASP A 289 20.45 -6.66 -15.15
C ASP A 289 21.19 -5.33 -15.43
N ARG A 290 20.52 -4.37 -16.07
CA ARG A 290 21.06 -3.04 -16.38
C ARG A 290 20.44 -1.96 -15.52
N ASP A 291 21.25 -1.31 -14.68
CA ASP A 291 20.81 -0.21 -13.82
C ASP A 291 20.74 1.15 -14.55
N ASP A 292 21.38 1.26 -15.72
CA ASP A 292 21.46 2.50 -16.52
C ASP A 292 20.29 2.68 -17.50
N LEU A 293 19.36 1.73 -17.54
CA LEU A 293 18.21 1.81 -18.45
C LEU A 293 17.25 2.92 -17.97
N PRO A 294 16.85 3.87 -18.88
CA PRO A 294 15.95 4.96 -18.53
C PRO A 294 14.49 4.49 -18.52
N VAL A 295 14.15 3.65 -17.53
CA VAL A 295 12.82 3.06 -17.37
C VAL A 295 12.30 3.30 -15.97
N PHE A 296 10.97 3.32 -15.83
CA PHE A 296 10.27 3.61 -14.59
C PHE A 296 9.34 2.48 -14.18
N VAL A 297 9.09 2.35 -12.89
CA VAL A 297 8.08 1.44 -12.34
C VAL A 297 6.72 1.74 -12.97
N GLY A 298 6.00 0.69 -13.41
CA GLY A 298 4.72 0.79 -14.12
C GLY A 298 4.86 0.85 -15.65
N GLN A 299 6.07 0.92 -16.19
CA GLN A 299 6.30 0.93 -17.65
C GLN A 299 6.21 -0.50 -18.21
N GLN A 300 5.63 -0.62 -19.41
CA GLN A 300 5.55 -1.90 -20.13
C GLN A 300 6.80 -2.14 -20.98
N MET A 301 7.20 -3.42 -21.05
CA MET A 301 8.26 -3.91 -21.91
C MET A 301 7.78 -5.09 -22.76
N ASP A 302 8.34 -5.25 -23.94
CA ASP A 302 8.15 -6.44 -24.76
C ASP A 302 9.27 -7.43 -24.40
N VAL A 303 8.88 -8.62 -23.92
CA VAL A 303 9.82 -9.62 -23.37
C VAL A 303 9.81 -10.86 -24.23
N PHE A 304 11.00 -11.35 -24.53
CA PHE A 304 11.22 -12.65 -25.20
C PHE A 304 11.95 -13.57 -24.23
N ILE A 305 11.34 -14.72 -23.95
CA ILE A 305 11.88 -15.76 -23.07
C ILE A 305 12.32 -16.94 -23.94
N GLU A 306 13.48 -17.52 -23.65
CA GLU A 306 13.93 -18.76 -24.24
C GLU A 306 12.98 -19.90 -23.85
N GLY A 307 12.27 -20.48 -24.79
CA GLY A 307 11.27 -21.51 -24.58
C GLY A 307 11.75 -22.89 -25.03
N ALA A 308 11.09 -23.95 -24.56
CA ALA A 308 11.21 -25.25 -25.19
C ALA A 308 10.58 -25.20 -26.60
N PRO A 309 11.07 -26.01 -27.58
CA PRO A 309 10.46 -26.08 -28.88
C PRO A 309 8.95 -26.29 -28.80
N ALA A 310 8.19 -25.54 -29.60
CA ALA A 310 6.76 -25.83 -29.75
C ALA A 310 6.67 -27.24 -30.35
N GLN A 311 6.01 -28.18 -29.66
CA GLN A 311 5.76 -29.51 -30.26
C GLN A 311 4.95 -29.24 -31.51
N GLY A 312 5.59 -29.42 -32.67
CA GLY A 312 4.93 -29.33 -33.94
C GLY A 312 3.80 -30.38 -33.97
N GLY A 313 2.57 -29.93 -34.14
CA GLY A 313 1.50 -30.82 -34.46
C GLY A 313 1.80 -31.45 -35.85
N GLU A 314 2.42 -32.60 -35.86
CA GLU A 314 2.22 -33.52 -36.99
C GLU A 314 0.77 -33.98 -36.92
N GLN A 315 -0.04 -33.47 -37.83
CA GLN A 315 -1.24 -34.08 -38.36
C GLN A 315 -1.24 -33.94 -39.84
#